data_8dce72e9cdc60c680f2d0e15a91ff5a0
#
_entry.id   8dce72e9cdc60c680f2d0e15a91ff5a0
#
_cell.length_a   1.000
_cell.length_b   1.000
_cell.length_c   1.000
_cell.angle_alpha   90.00
_cell.angle_beta   90.00
_cell.angle_gamma   90.00
#
_symmetry.space_group_name_H-M   'P 1'
#
loop_
_entity.id
_entity.type
_entity.pdbx_description
1 polymer ?
#
loop_
_entity_poly.entity_id
_entity_poly.type
_entity_poly.pdbx_seq_one_letter_code
_entity_poly.pdbx_strand_id
1 'polypeptide(L)'
;MKIAVCDDNKKIREQISSLIKRQAPDSDICQYVSGEDMISAGIDHDISFLDIEMGDVSGIELAKRIRKRQEKSGKRSIIIFVTGFREYMEDAFDVNAFHYLVKPIKEEKFKEVFKRAEKEVKALEQYNDKYIIVKDGETRKRLCIREIQYVESSDRKVVFHMDGGVTETYARMYDLENELGDSFFRCHRGYLVNLEKVTAYSANSIQVLNGDSIMLAEKKYTDFVKAYLRYAKNGGIVNV
;
A
#
# COMPACT_ATOMS: atom_id res chain seq x y z
N MET A 1 9.37 13.23 0.42
CA MET A 1 9.54 11.84 0.00
C MET A 1 10.85 11.31 0.58
N LYS A 2 10.80 10.18 1.31
CA LYS A 2 11.95 9.55 1.95
C LYS A 2 12.38 8.32 1.13
N ILE A 3 13.63 8.30 0.69
CA ILE A 3 14.13 7.27 -0.25
C ILE A 3 15.32 6.55 0.37
N ALA A 4 15.27 5.21 0.38
CA ALA A 4 16.40 4.38 0.75
C ALA A 4 17.20 3.95 -0.49
N VAL A 5 18.52 3.92 -0.36
CA VAL A 5 19.44 3.30 -1.31
C VAL A 5 20.32 2.34 -0.52
N CYS A 6 20.12 1.04 -0.73
CA CYS A 6 20.82 -0.03 -0.03
C CYS A 6 21.63 -0.87 -1.03
N ASP A 7 22.94 -0.82 -0.94
CA ASP A 7 23.91 -1.47 -1.84
C ASP A 7 25.26 -1.47 -1.11
N ASP A 8 26.03 -2.53 -1.13
CA ASP A 8 27.34 -2.60 -0.47
C ASP A 8 28.38 -1.74 -1.20
N ASN A 9 28.19 -1.51 -2.51
CA ASN A 9 29.07 -0.71 -3.35
C ASN A 9 28.78 0.79 -3.22
N LYS A 10 29.70 1.51 -2.60
CA LYS A 10 29.61 2.97 -2.41
C LYS A 10 29.37 3.74 -3.71
N LYS A 11 30.05 3.36 -4.82
CA LYS A 11 29.90 4.05 -6.11
C LYS A 11 28.47 3.93 -6.67
N ILE A 12 27.84 2.78 -6.49
CA ILE A 12 26.46 2.55 -6.92
C ILE A 12 25.50 3.40 -6.06
N ARG A 13 25.67 3.43 -4.73
CA ARG A 13 24.87 4.28 -3.86
C ARG A 13 24.97 5.76 -4.25
N GLU A 14 26.17 6.26 -4.50
CA GLU A 14 26.40 7.64 -4.93
C GLU A 14 25.80 7.92 -6.32
N GLN A 15 25.92 6.99 -7.26
CA GLN A 15 25.29 7.09 -8.59
C GLN A 15 23.78 7.19 -8.49
N ILE A 16 23.14 6.27 -7.77
CA ILE A 16 21.67 6.26 -7.60
C ILE A 16 21.23 7.55 -6.90
N SER A 17 21.91 7.94 -5.82
CA SER A 17 21.60 9.17 -5.08
C SER A 17 21.70 10.42 -5.95
N SER A 18 22.73 10.49 -6.82
CA SER A 18 22.90 11.58 -7.79
C SER A 18 21.77 11.61 -8.82
N LEU A 19 21.37 10.44 -9.34
CA LEU A 19 20.25 10.32 -10.28
C LEU A 19 18.92 10.75 -9.64
N ILE A 20 18.69 10.38 -8.38
CA ILE A 20 17.51 10.80 -7.61
C ILE A 20 17.51 12.31 -7.44
N LYS A 21 18.62 12.90 -6.96
CA LYS A 21 18.72 14.34 -6.70
C LYS A 21 18.52 15.20 -7.94
N ARG A 22 18.88 14.73 -9.12
CA ARG A 22 18.62 15.43 -10.39
C ARG A 22 17.11 15.52 -10.71
N GLN A 23 16.31 14.56 -10.25
CA GLN A 23 14.88 14.48 -10.58
C GLN A 23 13.98 14.96 -9.42
N ALA A 24 14.41 14.73 -8.18
CA ALA A 24 13.71 15.11 -6.96
C ALA A 24 14.70 15.73 -5.95
N PRO A 25 15.09 17.01 -6.13
CA PRO A 25 16.10 17.68 -5.30
C PRO A 25 15.75 17.70 -3.81
N ASP A 26 14.46 17.82 -3.49
CA ASP A 26 13.95 17.93 -2.12
C ASP A 26 13.73 16.57 -1.43
N SER A 27 14.09 15.45 -2.07
CA SER A 27 13.95 14.13 -1.46
C SER A 27 14.98 13.93 -0.35
N ASP A 28 14.53 13.30 0.74
CA ASP A 28 15.39 12.81 1.82
C ASP A 28 15.95 11.45 1.44
N ILE A 29 17.27 11.36 1.21
CA ILE A 29 17.94 10.14 0.74
C ILE A 29 18.77 9.54 1.88
N CYS A 30 18.40 8.33 2.30
CA CYS A 30 19.12 7.52 3.27
C CYS A 30 19.92 6.44 2.54
N GLN A 31 21.25 6.41 2.75
CA GLN A 31 22.11 5.37 2.18
C GLN A 31 22.48 4.33 3.22
N TYR A 32 22.39 3.06 2.85
CA TYR A 32 22.72 1.91 3.69
C TYR A 32 23.71 1.01 2.98
N VAL A 33 24.66 0.50 3.75
CA VAL A 33 25.73 -0.39 3.23
C VAL A 33 25.26 -1.84 3.18
N SER A 34 24.31 -2.20 4.06
CA SER A 34 23.78 -3.55 4.18
C SER A 34 22.29 -3.55 4.51
N GLY A 35 21.65 -4.71 4.38
CA GLY A 35 20.27 -4.92 4.79
C GLY A 35 20.09 -4.75 6.30
N GLU A 36 21.07 -5.18 7.11
CA GLU A 36 21.10 -5.04 8.57
C GLU A 36 21.08 -3.58 9.00
N ASP A 37 21.92 -2.75 8.35
CA ASP A 37 21.96 -1.31 8.60
C ASP A 37 20.60 -0.67 8.36
N MET A 38 19.96 -1.00 7.24
CA MET A 38 18.65 -0.47 6.92
C MET A 38 17.57 -0.92 7.89
N ILE A 39 17.60 -2.18 8.34
CA ILE A 39 16.66 -2.72 9.33
C ILE A 39 16.83 -2.00 10.67
N SER A 40 18.08 -1.81 11.11
CA SER A 40 18.42 -1.15 12.38
C SER A 40 18.01 0.32 12.40
N ALA A 41 18.14 1.01 11.25
CA ALA A 41 17.73 2.41 11.10
C ALA A 41 16.21 2.60 10.91
N GLY A 42 15.47 1.52 10.67
CA GLY A 42 14.04 1.52 10.36
C GLY A 42 13.76 1.51 8.85
N ILE A 43 12.81 0.68 8.46
CA ILE A 43 12.46 0.41 7.05
C ILE A 43 11.24 1.20 6.56
N ASP A 44 11.06 2.44 7.06
CA ASP A 44 9.95 3.33 6.71
C ASP A 44 10.36 4.35 5.64
N HIS A 45 10.44 3.88 4.40
CA HIS A 45 10.77 4.70 3.23
C HIS A 45 9.64 4.63 2.21
N ASP A 46 9.44 5.70 1.44
CA ASP A 46 8.43 5.75 0.38
C ASP A 46 8.90 4.96 -0.84
N ILE A 47 10.20 5.04 -1.17
CA ILE A 47 10.86 4.24 -2.22
C ILE A 47 12.13 3.62 -1.65
N SER A 48 12.38 2.35 -1.95
CA SER A 48 13.60 1.64 -1.59
C SER A 48 14.28 1.06 -2.84
N PHE A 49 15.47 1.53 -3.14
CA PHE A 49 16.38 0.92 -4.12
C PHE A 49 17.27 -0.08 -3.41
N LEU A 50 17.16 -1.35 -3.77
CA LEU A 50 17.82 -2.45 -3.07
C LEU A 50 18.69 -3.25 -4.04
N ASP A 51 19.97 -3.43 -3.73
CA ASP A 51 20.72 -4.50 -4.35
C ASP A 51 20.26 -5.85 -3.78
N ILE A 52 20.37 -6.91 -4.56
CA ILE A 52 19.99 -8.25 -4.13
C ILE A 52 21.12 -8.91 -3.36
N GLU A 53 22.34 -8.83 -3.86
CA GLU A 53 23.51 -9.41 -3.22
C GLU A 53 24.21 -8.38 -2.32
N MET A 54 23.94 -8.44 -1.03
CA MET A 54 24.49 -7.57 0.01
C MET A 54 24.64 -8.34 1.31
N GLY A 55 25.86 -8.66 1.73
CA GLY A 55 26.13 -9.21 3.05
C GLY A 55 25.25 -10.40 3.46
N ASP A 56 24.92 -10.50 4.75
CA ASP A 56 24.16 -11.63 5.31
C ASP A 56 22.64 -11.53 5.04
N VAL A 57 22.09 -10.31 4.97
CA VAL A 57 20.70 -10.06 4.59
C VAL A 57 20.61 -9.64 3.13
N SER A 58 20.15 -10.55 2.28
CA SER A 58 19.94 -10.24 0.87
C SER A 58 18.85 -9.19 0.65
N GLY A 59 18.88 -8.49 -0.50
CA GLY A 59 17.82 -7.54 -0.85
C GLY A 59 16.42 -8.16 -0.93
N ILE A 60 16.32 -9.44 -1.30
CA ILE A 60 15.04 -10.18 -1.31
C ILE A 60 14.53 -10.38 0.12
N GLU A 61 15.39 -10.80 1.05
CA GLU A 61 15.00 -10.96 2.46
C GLU A 61 14.61 -9.61 3.08
N LEU A 62 15.36 -8.55 2.77
CA LEU A 62 15.03 -7.18 3.18
C LEU A 62 13.65 -6.75 2.64
N ALA A 63 13.37 -7.03 1.37
CA ALA A 63 12.08 -6.75 0.75
C ALA A 63 10.93 -7.49 1.43
N LYS A 64 11.10 -8.79 1.79
CA LYS A 64 10.12 -9.56 2.57
C LYS A 64 9.83 -8.91 3.93
N ARG A 65 10.86 -8.42 4.64
CA ARG A 65 10.70 -7.71 5.92
C ARG A 65 9.97 -6.37 5.75
N ILE A 66 10.26 -5.61 4.68
CA ILE A 66 9.53 -4.40 4.33
C ILE A 66 8.04 -4.74 4.12
N ARG A 67 7.70 -5.78 3.35
CA ARG A 67 6.31 -6.19 3.10
C ARG A 67 5.59 -6.59 4.38
N LYS A 68 6.22 -7.42 5.22
CA LYS A 68 5.65 -7.83 6.54
C LYS A 68 5.38 -6.64 7.45
N ARG A 69 6.23 -5.60 7.42
CA ARG A 69 5.97 -4.37 8.16
C ARG A 69 4.81 -3.58 7.59
N GLN A 70 4.67 -3.56 6.27
CA GLN A 70 3.57 -2.88 5.59
C GLN A 70 2.21 -3.49 5.90
N GLU A 71 2.12 -4.81 6.02
CA GLU A 71 0.90 -5.51 6.46
C GLU A 71 0.44 -5.01 7.83
N LYS A 72 1.39 -4.70 8.73
CA LYS A 72 1.09 -4.21 10.08
C LYS A 72 0.80 -2.71 10.13
N SER A 73 1.54 -1.89 9.37
CA SER A 73 1.45 -0.43 9.41
C SER A 73 0.48 0.13 8.37
N GLY A 74 0.13 -0.71 7.37
CA GLY A 74 -0.65 -0.33 6.21
C GLY A 74 0.02 0.72 5.31
N LYS A 75 1.23 1.18 5.59
CA LYS A 75 1.97 2.14 4.76
C LYS A 75 2.69 1.39 3.65
N ARG A 76 2.30 1.59 2.39
CA ARG A 76 2.96 0.99 1.23
C ARG A 76 4.26 1.71 0.89
N SER A 77 5.32 0.94 0.61
CA SER A 77 6.61 1.40 0.09
C SER A 77 6.87 0.80 -1.29
N ILE A 78 7.44 1.55 -2.19
CA ILE A 78 7.83 1.09 -3.51
C ILE A 78 9.20 0.45 -3.43
N ILE A 79 9.33 -0.79 -3.89
CA ILE A 79 10.59 -1.52 -3.92
C ILE A 79 11.07 -1.61 -5.37
N ILE A 80 12.29 -1.17 -5.62
CA ILE A 80 12.98 -1.26 -6.90
C ILE A 80 14.30 -1.99 -6.66
N PHE A 81 14.48 -3.15 -7.27
CA PHE A 81 15.76 -3.84 -7.22
C PHE A 81 16.74 -3.24 -8.23
N VAL A 82 18.00 -3.11 -7.81
CA VAL A 82 19.10 -2.64 -8.66
C VAL A 82 20.25 -3.62 -8.51
N THR A 83 20.42 -4.55 -9.44
CA THR A 83 21.38 -5.63 -9.31
C THR A 83 22.02 -6.01 -10.64
N GLY A 84 23.19 -6.67 -10.61
CA GLY A 84 23.84 -7.25 -11.78
C GLY A 84 23.22 -8.57 -12.25
N PHE A 85 22.42 -9.21 -11.44
CA PHE A 85 21.92 -10.57 -11.63
C PHE A 85 20.49 -10.58 -12.17
N ARG A 86 20.21 -11.38 -13.17
CA ARG A 86 18.87 -11.50 -13.77
C ARG A 86 18.08 -12.69 -13.26
N GLU A 87 18.74 -13.65 -12.67
CA GLU A 87 18.16 -14.90 -12.16
C GLU A 87 17.17 -14.69 -11.00
N TYR A 88 17.32 -13.62 -10.24
CA TYR A 88 16.41 -13.30 -9.11
C TYR A 88 15.11 -12.58 -9.51
N MET A 89 14.81 -12.54 -10.81
CA MET A 89 13.63 -11.83 -11.30
C MET A 89 12.32 -12.47 -10.80
N GLU A 90 12.29 -13.81 -10.66
CA GLU A 90 11.15 -14.54 -10.11
C GLU A 90 10.94 -14.20 -8.62
N ASP A 91 12.00 -14.21 -7.82
CA ASP A 91 11.93 -13.83 -6.39
C ASP A 91 11.48 -12.37 -6.20
N ALA A 92 11.82 -11.48 -7.14
CA ALA A 92 11.37 -10.10 -7.10
C ALA A 92 9.85 -9.97 -7.32
N PHE A 93 9.25 -10.87 -8.11
CA PHE A 93 7.78 -10.94 -8.25
C PHE A 93 7.11 -11.34 -6.95
N ASP A 94 7.64 -12.30 -6.21
CA ASP A 94 7.07 -12.80 -4.95
C ASP A 94 6.95 -11.71 -3.87
N VAL A 95 7.86 -10.72 -3.91
CA VAL A 95 7.81 -9.57 -2.99
C VAL A 95 7.08 -8.37 -3.57
N ASN A 96 6.37 -8.52 -4.69
CA ASN A 96 5.67 -7.43 -5.37
C ASN A 96 6.59 -6.22 -5.61
N ALA A 97 7.77 -6.46 -6.18
CA ALA A 97 8.67 -5.38 -6.57
C ALA A 97 8.04 -4.52 -7.66
N PHE A 98 8.16 -3.22 -7.53
CA PHE A 98 7.65 -2.27 -8.51
C PHE A 98 8.43 -2.33 -9.84
N HIS A 99 9.73 -2.52 -9.74
CA HIS A 99 10.60 -2.65 -10.91
C HIS A 99 11.94 -3.31 -10.56
N TYR A 100 12.62 -3.75 -11.63
CA TYR A 100 13.92 -4.39 -11.58
C TYR A 100 14.87 -3.67 -12.56
N LEU A 101 15.95 -3.06 -12.05
CA LEU A 101 16.97 -2.37 -12.81
C LEU A 101 18.25 -3.20 -12.84
N VAL A 102 18.74 -3.51 -14.03
CA VAL A 102 19.98 -4.28 -14.20
C VAL A 102 21.18 -3.33 -14.29
N LYS A 103 22.23 -3.60 -13.50
CA LYS A 103 23.52 -2.91 -13.60
C LYS A 103 24.24 -3.29 -14.92
N PRO A 104 24.85 -2.35 -15.64
CA PRO A 104 25.00 -0.93 -15.31
C PRO A 104 23.72 -0.13 -15.52
N ILE A 105 23.44 0.80 -14.60
CA ILE A 105 22.23 1.61 -14.61
C ILE A 105 22.26 2.61 -15.77
N LYS A 106 21.31 2.47 -16.71
CA LYS A 106 21.12 3.44 -17.81
C LYS A 106 20.28 4.60 -17.30
N GLU A 107 20.77 5.84 -17.49
CA GLU A 107 20.13 7.05 -16.96
C GLU A 107 18.70 7.22 -17.46
N GLU A 108 18.45 6.98 -18.75
CA GLU A 108 17.12 7.08 -19.36
C GLU A 108 16.15 6.09 -18.72
N LYS A 109 16.59 4.84 -18.50
CA LYS A 109 15.75 3.82 -17.89
C LYS A 109 15.47 4.13 -16.42
N PHE A 110 16.49 4.59 -15.69
CA PHE A 110 16.31 5.05 -14.32
C PHE A 110 15.26 6.18 -14.23
N LYS A 111 15.37 7.19 -15.10
CA LYS A 111 14.45 8.33 -15.15
C LYS A 111 13.00 7.89 -15.40
N GLU A 112 12.79 6.97 -16.36
CA GLU A 112 11.46 6.41 -16.66
C GLU A 112 10.86 5.74 -15.41
N VAL A 113 11.64 4.84 -14.78
CA VAL A 113 11.21 4.05 -13.63
C VAL A 113 10.96 4.94 -12.41
N PHE A 114 11.88 5.87 -12.14
CA PHE A 114 11.76 6.80 -11.01
C PHE A 114 10.52 7.70 -11.13
N LYS A 115 10.25 8.25 -12.32
CA LYS A 115 9.07 9.07 -12.57
C LYS A 115 7.76 8.30 -12.34
N ARG A 116 7.72 7.02 -12.72
CA ARG A 116 6.57 6.16 -12.45
C ARG A 116 6.42 5.88 -10.95
N ALA A 117 7.53 5.58 -10.26
CA ALA A 117 7.55 5.36 -8.82
C ALA A 117 7.11 6.61 -8.04
N GLU A 118 7.61 7.78 -8.42
CA GLU A 118 7.21 9.06 -7.82
C GLU A 118 5.70 9.33 -7.98
N LYS A 119 5.16 9.05 -9.16
CA LYS A 119 3.71 9.18 -9.41
C LYS A 119 2.90 8.23 -8.52
N GLU A 120 3.39 7.00 -8.34
CA GLU A 120 2.75 6.00 -7.49
C GLU A 120 2.80 6.42 -6.00
N VAL A 121 3.95 6.92 -5.51
CA VAL A 121 4.06 7.47 -4.15
C VAL A 121 3.06 8.60 -3.92
N LYS A 122 2.97 9.55 -4.84
CA LYS A 122 2.01 10.66 -4.74
C LYS A 122 0.55 10.17 -4.73
N ALA A 123 0.23 9.14 -5.52
CA ALA A 123 -1.10 8.54 -5.50
C ALA A 123 -1.40 7.86 -4.16
N LEU A 124 -0.42 7.13 -3.60
CA LEU A 124 -0.51 6.51 -2.28
C LEU A 124 -0.64 7.54 -1.15
N GLU A 125 0.11 8.65 -1.21
CA GLU A 125 -0.01 9.76 -0.26
C GLU A 125 -1.41 10.39 -0.31
N GLN A 126 -1.91 10.71 -1.51
CA GLN A 126 -3.26 11.25 -1.69
C GLN A 126 -4.36 10.31 -1.19
N TYR A 127 -4.14 9.01 -1.28
CA TYR A 127 -5.05 8.00 -0.75
C TYR A 127 -4.95 7.91 0.78
N ASN A 128 -3.74 7.93 1.32
CA ASN A 128 -3.51 7.89 2.77
C ASN A 128 -4.00 9.15 3.49
N ASP A 129 -4.01 10.30 2.81
CA ASP A 129 -4.46 11.59 3.34
C ASP A 129 -5.97 11.80 3.20
N LYS A 130 -6.71 10.87 2.56
CA LYS A 130 -8.16 10.97 2.49
C LYS A 130 -8.78 10.69 3.87
N TYR A 131 -9.60 11.61 4.30
CA TYR A 131 -10.38 11.47 5.53
C TYR A 131 -11.81 11.97 5.33
N ILE A 132 -12.71 11.47 6.15
CA ILE A 132 -14.05 12.03 6.29
C ILE A 132 -14.18 12.68 7.65
N ILE A 133 -15.04 13.69 7.74
CA ILE A 133 -15.37 14.34 9.01
C ILE A 133 -16.77 13.86 9.42
N VAL A 134 -16.84 13.16 10.53
CA VAL A 134 -18.11 12.67 11.08
C VAL A 134 -18.45 13.40 12.38
N LYS A 135 -19.74 13.53 12.67
CA LYS A 135 -20.22 14.11 13.91
C LYS A 135 -20.41 12.99 14.96
N ASP A 136 -19.68 13.07 16.06
CA ASP A 136 -19.78 12.17 17.20
C ASP A 136 -20.26 12.98 18.42
N GLY A 137 -21.56 12.92 18.69
CA GLY A 137 -22.21 13.80 19.67
C GLY A 137 -22.08 15.27 19.29
N GLU A 138 -21.45 16.07 20.15
CA GLU A 138 -21.15 17.49 19.90
C GLU A 138 -19.82 17.73 19.21
N THR A 139 -18.97 16.71 19.10
CA THR A 139 -17.64 16.81 18.50
C THR A 139 -17.65 16.41 17.02
N ARG A 140 -16.66 16.93 16.28
CA ARG A 140 -16.36 16.48 14.92
C ARG A 140 -15.07 15.68 14.96
N LYS A 141 -15.12 14.42 14.50
CA LYS A 141 -13.97 13.53 14.38
C LYS A 141 -13.53 13.42 12.93
N ARG A 142 -12.23 13.47 12.71
CA ARG A 142 -11.61 13.15 11.43
C ARG A 142 -11.27 11.65 11.44
N LEU A 143 -11.86 10.90 10.50
CA LEU A 143 -11.59 9.48 10.32
C LEU A 143 -10.76 9.27 9.05
N CYS A 144 -9.62 8.61 9.17
CA CYS A 144 -8.81 8.22 8.02
C CYS A 144 -9.54 7.11 7.25
N ILE A 145 -9.85 7.35 5.97
CA ILE A 145 -10.62 6.42 5.13
C ILE A 145 -9.96 5.05 5.06
N ARG A 146 -8.64 5.02 5.02
CA ARG A 146 -7.85 3.80 4.97
C ARG A 146 -7.95 2.94 6.22
N GLU A 147 -8.19 3.54 7.40
CA GLU A 147 -8.32 2.79 8.65
C GLU A 147 -9.72 2.15 8.80
N ILE A 148 -10.67 2.54 7.94
CA ILE A 148 -12.03 1.99 7.97
C ILE A 148 -12.01 0.60 7.33
N GLN A 149 -12.38 -0.43 8.10
CA GLN A 149 -12.55 -1.80 7.64
C GLN A 149 -13.86 -1.95 6.86
N TYR A 150 -14.95 -1.49 7.48
CA TYR A 150 -16.27 -1.45 6.90
C TYR A 150 -17.18 -0.47 7.66
N VAL A 151 -18.29 -0.12 7.05
CA VAL A 151 -19.33 0.69 7.67
C VAL A 151 -20.61 -0.13 7.76
N GLU A 152 -21.23 -0.11 8.94
CA GLU A 152 -22.46 -0.82 9.24
C GLU A 152 -23.60 0.17 9.51
N SER A 153 -24.81 -0.13 9.02
CA SER A 153 -26.03 0.57 9.40
C SER A 153 -26.61 -0.06 10.65
N SER A 154 -26.70 0.71 11.71
CA SER A 154 -27.30 0.30 12.99
C SER A 154 -28.40 1.28 13.37
N ASP A 155 -29.66 0.84 13.29
CA ASP A 155 -30.85 1.65 13.52
C ASP A 155 -30.87 2.95 12.70
N ARG A 156 -30.73 4.11 13.35
CA ARG A 156 -30.69 5.43 12.71
C ARG A 156 -29.27 5.97 12.52
N LYS A 157 -28.25 5.21 12.94
CA LYS A 157 -26.84 5.58 12.87
C LYS A 157 -26.10 4.70 11.87
N VAL A 158 -24.90 5.09 11.57
CA VAL A 158 -23.87 4.26 10.94
C VAL A 158 -22.71 4.10 11.90
N VAL A 159 -22.12 2.93 11.90
CA VAL A 159 -20.97 2.54 12.72
C VAL A 159 -19.79 2.32 11.78
N PHE A 160 -18.73 3.08 11.97
CA PHE A 160 -17.44 2.88 11.30
C PHE A 160 -16.62 1.91 12.12
N HIS A 161 -16.35 0.73 11.61
CA HIS A 161 -15.42 -0.24 12.18
C HIS A 161 -14.02 0.03 11.64
N MET A 162 -13.10 0.38 12.54
CA MET A 162 -11.74 0.84 12.20
C MET A 162 -10.68 -0.03 12.87
N ASP A 163 -9.42 0.10 12.44
CA ASP A 163 -8.30 -0.61 13.04
C ASP A 163 -8.15 -0.33 14.57
N GLY A 164 -8.53 0.87 15.02
CA GLY A 164 -8.41 1.33 16.40
C GLY A 164 -9.71 1.33 17.21
N GLY A 165 -10.81 0.74 16.71
CA GLY A 165 -12.11 0.71 17.40
C GLY A 165 -13.28 1.14 16.51
N VAL A 166 -14.35 1.62 17.12
CA VAL A 166 -15.56 2.01 16.41
C VAL A 166 -15.90 3.48 16.63
N THR A 167 -16.52 4.10 15.62
CA THR A 167 -17.10 5.45 15.74
C THR A 167 -18.49 5.45 15.14
N GLU A 168 -19.45 6.02 15.87
CA GLU A 168 -20.86 6.10 15.42
C GLU A 168 -21.20 7.53 15.00
N THR A 169 -22.05 7.67 14.00
CA THR A 169 -22.59 8.97 13.58
C THR A 169 -23.97 8.83 12.95
N TYR A 170 -24.71 9.93 12.88
CA TYR A 170 -25.92 10.02 12.08
C TYR A 170 -25.56 10.34 10.63
N ALA A 171 -25.67 9.36 9.75
CA ALA A 171 -25.45 9.52 8.32
C ALA A 171 -26.33 8.54 7.52
N ARG A 172 -26.47 8.78 6.23
CA ARG A 172 -27.14 7.85 5.32
C ARG A 172 -26.07 7.04 4.59
N MET A 173 -26.30 5.73 4.51
CA MET A 173 -25.38 4.82 3.79
C MET A 173 -25.15 5.23 2.32
N TYR A 174 -26.17 5.82 1.68
CA TYR A 174 -26.05 6.31 0.30
C TYR A 174 -25.07 7.48 0.17
N ASP A 175 -25.11 8.42 1.12
CA ASP A 175 -24.21 9.58 1.10
C ASP A 175 -22.77 9.15 1.35
N LEU A 176 -22.57 8.20 2.28
CA LEU A 176 -21.27 7.60 2.57
C LEU A 176 -20.69 6.79 1.41
N GLU A 177 -21.54 6.05 0.67
CA GLU A 177 -21.11 5.33 -0.53
C GLU A 177 -20.47 6.29 -1.56
N ASN A 178 -21.07 7.47 -1.76
CA ASN A 178 -20.54 8.48 -2.66
C ASN A 178 -19.27 9.16 -2.11
N GLU A 179 -19.23 9.44 -0.81
CA GLU A 179 -18.11 10.16 -0.17
C GLU A 179 -16.87 9.28 -0.03
N LEU A 180 -17.03 7.99 0.30
CA LEU A 180 -15.95 7.02 0.42
C LEU A 180 -15.39 6.55 -0.94
N GLY A 181 -16.21 6.63 -2.00
CA GLY A 181 -15.80 6.39 -3.38
C GLY A 181 -15.46 4.93 -3.72
N ASP A 182 -14.69 4.73 -4.80
CA ASP A 182 -14.45 3.43 -5.44
C ASP A 182 -13.67 2.41 -4.60
N SER A 183 -13.05 2.83 -3.50
CA SER A 183 -12.40 1.91 -2.55
C SER A 183 -13.39 1.17 -1.66
N PHE A 184 -14.66 1.61 -1.65
CA PHE A 184 -15.72 0.95 -0.88
C PHE A 184 -16.77 0.35 -1.81
N PHE A 185 -17.29 -0.79 -1.38
CA PHE A 185 -18.36 -1.47 -2.10
C PHE A 185 -19.55 -1.73 -1.18
N ARG A 186 -20.76 -1.39 -1.64
CA ARG A 186 -21.98 -1.67 -0.92
C ARG A 186 -22.42 -3.12 -1.13
N CYS A 187 -21.92 -4.01 -0.29
CA CYS A 187 -22.15 -5.45 -0.37
C CYS A 187 -23.52 -5.89 0.15
N HIS A 188 -24.16 -5.08 1.00
CA HIS A 188 -25.50 -5.30 1.53
C HIS A 188 -26.18 -3.94 1.79
N ARG A 189 -27.53 -3.93 1.95
CA ARG A 189 -28.26 -2.69 2.29
C ARG A 189 -27.73 -1.98 3.53
N GLY A 190 -27.15 -2.75 4.48
CA GLY A 190 -26.60 -2.26 5.73
C GLY A 190 -25.09 -2.25 5.81
N TYR A 191 -24.35 -2.62 4.74
CA TYR A 191 -22.89 -2.72 4.81
C TYR A 191 -22.17 -2.11 3.59
N LEU A 192 -21.17 -1.28 3.88
CA LEU A 192 -20.15 -0.81 2.95
C LEU A 192 -18.81 -1.41 3.37
N VAL A 193 -18.17 -2.22 2.54
CA VAL A 193 -16.86 -2.83 2.83
C VAL A 193 -15.74 -2.09 2.11
N ASN A 194 -14.64 -1.88 2.79
CA ASN A 194 -13.40 -1.40 2.18
C ASN A 194 -12.73 -2.55 1.42
N LEU A 195 -12.61 -2.42 0.11
CA LEU A 195 -12.04 -3.45 -0.77
C LEU A 195 -10.56 -3.75 -0.45
N GLU A 196 -9.82 -2.78 0.09
CA GLU A 196 -8.44 -2.98 0.54
C GLU A 196 -8.34 -3.92 1.74
N LYS A 197 -9.37 -3.99 2.56
CA LYS A 197 -9.39 -4.74 3.81
C LYS A 197 -9.94 -6.16 3.67
N VAL A 198 -10.39 -6.54 2.48
CA VAL A 198 -10.93 -7.89 2.21
C VAL A 198 -9.81 -8.91 2.22
N THR A 199 -9.94 -9.94 3.08
CA THR A 199 -9.00 -11.07 3.18
C THR A 199 -9.51 -12.33 2.51
N ALA A 200 -10.84 -12.56 2.55
CA ALA A 200 -11.49 -13.67 1.88
C ALA A 200 -12.95 -13.33 1.59
N TYR A 201 -13.57 -14.06 0.68
CA TYR A 201 -15.01 -13.94 0.41
C TYR A 201 -15.62 -15.26 -0.05
N SER A 202 -16.91 -15.41 0.19
CA SER A 202 -17.75 -16.51 -0.28
C SER A 202 -19.00 -15.97 -0.96
N ALA A 203 -19.92 -16.84 -1.35
CA ALA A 203 -21.18 -16.42 -2.00
C ALA A 203 -22.05 -15.47 -1.15
N ASN A 204 -21.92 -15.52 0.18
CA ASN A 204 -22.79 -14.80 1.11
C ASN A 204 -22.06 -14.02 2.21
N SER A 205 -20.72 -14.04 2.24
CA SER A 205 -19.93 -13.36 3.26
C SER A 205 -18.61 -12.84 2.74
N ILE A 206 -18.11 -11.78 3.39
CA ILE A 206 -16.80 -11.16 3.15
C ILE A 206 -16.07 -11.12 4.48
N GLN A 207 -14.84 -11.60 4.53
CA GLN A 207 -13.95 -11.47 5.70
C GLN A 207 -13.03 -10.26 5.51
N VAL A 208 -12.80 -9.52 6.58
CA VAL A 208 -11.92 -8.36 6.60
C VAL A 208 -10.75 -8.55 7.57
N LEU A 209 -9.75 -7.69 7.48
CA LEU A 209 -8.46 -7.83 8.19
C LEU A 209 -8.58 -7.94 9.71
N ASN A 210 -9.58 -7.31 10.33
CA ASN A 210 -9.83 -7.40 11.77
C ASN A 210 -10.48 -8.74 12.20
N GLY A 211 -10.76 -9.65 11.25
CA GLY A 211 -11.37 -10.95 11.49
C GLY A 211 -12.89 -10.97 11.42
N ASP A 212 -13.56 -9.83 11.25
CA ASP A 212 -15.02 -9.77 11.13
C ASP A 212 -15.49 -10.39 9.82
N SER A 213 -16.70 -10.97 9.86
CA SER A 213 -17.39 -11.51 8.70
C SER A 213 -18.63 -10.68 8.40
N ILE A 214 -18.70 -10.09 7.21
CA ILE A 214 -19.74 -9.18 6.78
C ILE A 214 -20.66 -9.88 5.78
N MET A 215 -21.95 -9.61 5.85
CA MET A 215 -22.94 -10.17 4.92
C MET A 215 -22.76 -9.62 3.51
N LEU A 216 -22.64 -10.52 2.53
CA LEU A 216 -22.73 -10.22 1.11
C LEU A 216 -24.09 -10.66 0.58
N ALA A 217 -24.89 -9.73 0.08
CA ALA A 217 -26.18 -10.07 -0.52
C ALA A 217 -25.96 -10.87 -1.81
N GLU A 218 -26.68 -11.99 -1.98
CA GLU A 218 -26.56 -12.90 -3.12
C GLU A 218 -26.59 -12.16 -4.48
N LYS A 219 -27.54 -11.26 -4.66
CA LYS A 219 -27.66 -10.42 -5.87
C LYS A 219 -26.49 -9.45 -6.10
N LYS A 220 -25.65 -9.22 -5.10
CA LYS A 220 -24.47 -8.35 -5.18
C LYS A 220 -23.17 -9.10 -5.42
N TYR A 221 -23.18 -10.43 -5.35
CA TYR A 221 -21.98 -11.25 -5.48
C TYR A 221 -21.19 -10.98 -6.76
N THR A 222 -21.86 -11.03 -7.91
CA THR A 222 -21.18 -10.80 -9.22
C THR A 222 -20.58 -9.41 -9.32
N ASP A 223 -21.31 -8.38 -8.85
CA ASP A 223 -20.83 -7.00 -8.90
C ASP A 223 -19.68 -6.79 -7.91
N PHE A 224 -19.74 -7.42 -6.73
CA PHE A 224 -18.66 -7.41 -5.75
C PHE A 224 -17.38 -8.01 -6.34
N VAL A 225 -17.46 -9.21 -6.94
CA VAL A 225 -16.30 -9.87 -7.54
C VAL A 225 -15.68 -8.99 -8.62
N LYS A 226 -16.48 -8.38 -9.50
CA LYS A 226 -16.00 -7.45 -10.52
C LYS A 226 -15.30 -6.23 -9.92
N ALA A 227 -15.88 -5.63 -8.87
CA ALA A 227 -15.30 -4.47 -8.19
C ALA A 227 -14.00 -4.84 -7.49
N TYR A 228 -13.97 -5.97 -6.77
CA TYR A 228 -12.80 -6.47 -6.07
C TYR A 228 -11.65 -6.79 -7.02
N LEU A 229 -11.91 -7.51 -8.12
CA LEU A 229 -10.89 -7.83 -9.13
C LEU A 229 -10.35 -6.58 -9.84
N ARG A 230 -11.22 -5.59 -10.11
CA ARG A 230 -10.78 -4.29 -10.66
C ARG A 230 -9.87 -3.57 -9.67
N TYR A 231 -10.25 -3.53 -8.39
CA TYR A 231 -9.46 -2.94 -7.32
C TYR A 231 -8.11 -3.65 -7.18
N ALA A 232 -8.10 -4.99 -7.11
CA ALA A 232 -6.92 -5.83 -7.02
C ALA A 232 -5.96 -5.60 -8.20
N LYS A 233 -6.49 -5.54 -9.43
CA LYS A 233 -5.70 -5.28 -10.64
C LYS A 233 -5.04 -3.90 -10.63
N ASN A 234 -5.75 -2.87 -10.17
CA ASN A 234 -5.21 -1.51 -10.05
C ASN A 234 -4.21 -1.39 -8.89
N GLY A 235 -4.35 -2.20 -7.85
CA GLY A 235 -3.44 -2.29 -6.70
C GLY A 235 -2.22 -3.21 -6.88
N GLY A 236 -2.06 -3.82 -8.08
CA GLY A 236 -0.93 -4.70 -8.38
C GLY A 236 -1.05 -6.12 -7.83
N ILE A 237 -2.22 -6.54 -7.38
CA ILE A 237 -2.47 -7.93 -6.97
C ILE A 237 -2.67 -8.78 -8.24
N VAL A 238 -1.83 -9.78 -8.41
CA VAL A 238 -1.95 -10.75 -9.52
C VAL A 238 -2.80 -11.92 -9.03
N ASN A 239 -3.87 -12.24 -9.77
CA ASN A 239 -4.60 -13.50 -9.56
C ASN A 239 -3.71 -14.66 -9.99
N VAL A 240 -3.50 -15.61 -9.10
CA VAL A 240 -2.97 -16.94 -9.38
C VAL A 240 -4.11 -17.85 -9.78
#